data_ca0832ec7c75967d55b6a4ac3d49edbd
#
_entry.id   ca0832ec7c75967d55b6a4ac3d49edbd
#
_cell.length_a   1.000
_cell.length_b   1.000
_cell.length_c   1.000
_cell.angle_alpha   90.00
_cell.angle_beta   90.00
_cell.angle_gamma   90.00
#
_symmetry.space_group_name_H-M   'P 1'
#
loop_
_entity.id
_entity.type
_entity.pdbx_description
1 polymer ?
#
loop_
_entity_poly.entity_id
_entity_poly.type
_entity_poly.pdbx_seq_one_letter_code
_entity_poly.pdbx_strand_id
1 'polypeptide(L)'
;MEMSFGSRLKHAWNAFTGNVQMNYRDLGMSHSYRADRPRMSRGNERSIVTSVYNRIALDVAALNVQHVRLDENGRFLSVIDDGLNNCLTLEANVDQTARSFVQDVVISMFDEGSVAIVPVDTTTDPN
;
A
#
# COMPACT_ATOMS: atom_id res chain seq x y z
N MET A 1 33.42 14.34 25.86
CA MET A 1 32.71 15.26 26.78
C MET A 1 32.30 14.44 28.00
N GLU A 2 33.10 14.49 29.06
CA GLU A 2 32.83 13.71 30.27
C GLU A 2 31.75 14.41 31.09
N MET A 3 30.68 13.68 31.33
CA MET A 3 29.62 14.15 32.22
C MET A 3 30.12 14.18 33.66
N SER A 4 30.00 15.33 34.30
CA SER A 4 30.36 15.51 35.71
C SER A 4 29.55 14.55 36.61
N PHE A 5 30.18 14.03 37.68
CA PHE A 5 29.56 13.13 38.66
C PHE A 5 28.23 13.68 39.22
N GLY A 6 28.17 15.00 39.45
CA GLY A 6 26.95 15.67 39.90
C GLY A 6 25.79 15.62 38.89
N SER A 7 26.08 15.63 37.59
CA SER A 7 25.09 15.50 36.55
C SER A 7 24.49 14.08 36.51
N ARG A 8 25.32 13.06 36.69
CA ARG A 8 24.87 11.65 36.76
C ARG A 8 23.97 11.40 37.96
N LEU A 9 24.32 11.97 39.11
CA LEU A 9 23.52 11.84 40.35
C LEU A 9 22.16 12.53 40.18
N LYS A 10 22.12 13.71 39.56
CA LYS A 10 20.86 14.43 39.28
C LYS A 10 19.97 13.66 38.30
N HIS A 11 20.53 13.04 37.29
CA HIS A 11 19.77 12.20 36.36
C HIS A 11 19.20 10.95 37.06
N ALA A 12 19.98 10.30 37.91
CA ALA A 12 19.52 9.15 38.69
C ALA A 12 18.39 9.53 39.64
N TRP A 13 18.49 10.67 40.34
CA TRP A 13 17.47 11.18 41.22
C TRP A 13 16.18 11.55 40.50
N ASN A 14 16.27 12.20 39.34
CA ASN A 14 15.12 12.54 38.52
C ASN A 14 14.41 11.28 37.98
N ALA A 15 15.16 10.24 37.63
CA ALA A 15 14.60 8.95 37.22
C ALA A 15 13.88 8.26 38.36
N PHE A 16 14.42 8.34 39.58
CA PHE A 16 13.82 7.72 40.79
C PHE A 16 12.56 8.46 41.27
N THR A 17 12.53 9.79 41.17
CA THR A 17 11.36 10.60 41.58
C THR A 17 10.26 10.67 40.52
N GLY A 18 10.43 9.99 39.38
CA GLY A 18 9.44 9.99 38.29
C GLY A 18 9.28 11.32 37.58
N ASN A 19 10.13 12.30 37.87
CA ASN A 19 10.12 13.62 37.27
C ASN A 19 10.94 13.66 35.96
N VAL A 20 10.92 12.53 35.22
CA VAL A 20 11.40 12.49 33.84
C VAL A 20 10.29 13.11 33.01
N GLN A 21 10.48 14.35 32.57
CA GLN A 21 9.68 14.87 31.47
C GLN A 21 9.95 13.98 30.28
N MET A 22 9.09 12.97 30.09
CA MET A 22 9.07 12.21 28.85
C MET A 22 8.76 13.19 27.73
N ASN A 23 9.75 13.45 26.90
CA ASN A 23 9.55 14.19 25.68
C ASN A 23 8.75 13.28 24.76
N TYR A 24 7.41 13.38 24.81
CA TYR A 24 6.48 12.63 23.96
C TYR A 24 6.73 12.82 22.45
N ARG A 25 7.65 13.70 22.09
CA ARG A 25 8.12 13.84 20.72
C ARG A 25 8.91 12.65 20.18
N ASP A 26 9.52 11.86 21.06
CA ASP A 26 10.33 10.70 20.64
C ASP A 26 9.60 9.35 20.74
N LEU A 27 8.43 9.31 21.40
CA LEU A 27 7.58 8.14 21.46
C LEU A 27 6.70 8.08 20.22
N GLY A 28 7.21 7.50 19.14
CA GLY A 28 6.41 7.26 17.96
C GLY A 28 7.03 7.63 16.62
N MET A 29 8.32 7.84 16.58
CA MET A 29 9.03 7.83 15.29
C MET A 29 9.05 6.41 14.76
N SER A 30 7.99 6.02 14.06
CA SER A 30 8.05 4.85 13.21
C SER A 30 9.16 5.06 12.18
N HIS A 31 9.92 4.01 11.87
CA HIS A 31 10.98 4.05 10.87
C HIS A 31 10.49 4.42 9.45
N SER A 32 9.20 4.68 9.29
CA SER A 32 8.56 5.18 8.07
C SER A 32 8.46 6.71 8.00
N TYR A 33 9.25 7.47 8.79
CA TYR A 33 9.29 8.92 8.68
C TYR A 33 9.92 9.33 7.35
N ARG A 34 9.09 9.74 6.43
CA ARG A 34 9.48 10.48 5.24
C ARG A 34 9.23 11.96 5.51
N ALA A 35 10.31 12.75 5.56
CA ALA A 35 10.26 14.19 5.85
C ALA A 35 9.56 15.02 4.77
N ASP A 36 9.44 14.45 3.58
CA ASP A 36 8.84 15.02 2.38
C ASP A 36 7.32 14.81 2.26
N ARG A 37 6.74 13.94 3.08
CA ARG A 37 5.28 13.78 3.13
C ARG A 37 4.67 14.74 4.16
N PRO A 38 3.77 15.65 3.75
CA PRO A 38 3.00 16.44 4.69
C PRO A 38 2.22 15.48 5.59
N ARG A 39 2.55 15.47 6.89
CA ARG A 39 1.75 14.74 7.87
C ARG A 39 0.39 15.41 7.96
N MET A 40 -0.62 14.81 7.39
CA MET A 40 -1.99 15.06 7.81
C MET A 40 -2.10 14.60 9.27
N SER A 41 -2.10 15.55 10.18
CA SER A 41 -1.76 15.39 11.60
C SER A 41 -2.82 14.70 12.46
N ARG A 42 -3.83 14.07 11.87
CA ARG A 42 -4.88 13.41 12.64
C ARG A 42 -5.28 12.11 11.97
N GLY A 43 -4.95 11.01 12.64
CA GLY A 43 -5.10 9.63 12.18
C GLY A 43 -6.50 9.25 11.67
N ASN A 44 -7.55 9.98 12.04
CA ASN A 44 -8.91 9.70 11.60
C ASN A 44 -9.16 10.04 10.14
N GLU A 45 -8.62 11.15 9.63
CA GLU A 45 -8.85 11.56 8.24
C GLU A 45 -8.21 10.59 7.26
N ARG A 46 -6.99 10.16 7.55
CA ARG A 46 -6.29 9.18 6.72
C ARG A 46 -6.99 7.82 6.74
N SER A 47 -7.53 7.42 7.88
CA SER A 47 -8.29 6.17 8.03
C SER A 47 -9.59 6.20 7.21
N ILE A 48 -10.31 7.33 7.20
CA ILE A 48 -11.54 7.50 6.42
C ILE A 48 -11.23 7.46 4.92
N VAL A 49 -10.23 8.21 4.46
CA VAL A 49 -9.81 8.23 3.04
C VAL A 49 -9.37 6.84 2.58
N THR A 50 -8.54 6.15 3.36
CA THR A 50 -8.11 4.78 3.06
C THR A 50 -9.30 3.81 3.01
N SER A 51 -10.27 3.97 3.90
CA SER A 51 -11.48 3.13 3.90
C SER A 51 -12.32 3.34 2.65
N VAL A 52 -12.44 4.59 2.17
CA VAL A 52 -13.13 4.91 0.92
C VAL A 52 -12.39 4.30 -0.27
N TYR A 53 -11.07 4.45 -0.35
CA TYR A 53 -10.26 3.86 -1.43
C TYR A 53 -10.39 2.34 -1.47
N ASN A 54 -10.30 1.69 -0.31
CA ASN A 54 -10.48 0.24 -0.20
C ASN A 54 -11.87 -0.19 -0.66
N ARG A 55 -12.92 0.55 -0.32
CA ARG A 55 -14.29 0.23 -0.75
C ARG A 55 -14.44 0.34 -2.26
N ILE A 56 -13.95 1.42 -2.86
CA ILE A 56 -13.97 1.60 -4.32
C ILE A 56 -13.15 0.51 -5.00
N ALA A 57 -11.96 0.19 -4.48
CA ALA A 57 -11.09 -0.84 -5.03
C ALA A 57 -11.76 -2.23 -5.01
N LEU A 58 -12.49 -2.57 -3.95
CA LEU A 58 -13.27 -3.81 -3.87
C LEU A 58 -14.40 -3.86 -4.89
N ASP A 59 -15.12 -2.74 -5.07
CA ASP A 59 -16.21 -2.67 -6.04
C ASP A 59 -15.69 -2.76 -7.48
N VAL A 60 -14.54 -2.14 -7.79
CA VAL A 60 -13.87 -2.27 -9.10
C VAL A 60 -13.33 -3.68 -9.31
N ALA A 61 -12.70 -4.28 -8.30
CA ALA A 61 -12.18 -5.65 -8.39
C ALA A 61 -13.29 -6.72 -8.53
N ALA A 62 -14.54 -6.36 -8.24
CA ALA A 62 -15.69 -7.23 -8.48
C ALA A 62 -16.15 -7.24 -9.95
N LEU A 63 -15.67 -6.28 -10.78
CA LEU A 63 -15.98 -6.26 -12.21
C LEU A 63 -15.26 -7.42 -12.91
N ASN A 64 -15.95 -8.01 -13.87
CA ASN A 64 -15.36 -9.09 -14.66
C ASN A 64 -14.62 -8.49 -15.87
N VAL A 65 -13.31 -8.44 -15.79
CA VAL A 65 -12.43 -7.96 -16.86
C VAL A 65 -11.96 -9.16 -17.68
N GLN A 66 -12.17 -9.13 -19.00
CA GLN A 66 -11.84 -10.25 -19.89
C GLN A 66 -11.17 -9.74 -21.16
N HIS A 67 -10.29 -10.57 -21.71
CA HIS A 67 -9.75 -10.36 -23.04
C HIS A 67 -10.74 -10.86 -24.09
N VAL A 68 -11.24 -9.96 -24.93
CA VAL A 68 -12.30 -10.27 -25.86
C VAL A 68 -11.93 -9.85 -27.29
N ARG A 69 -12.46 -10.57 -28.27
CA ARG A 69 -12.41 -10.17 -29.69
C ARG A 69 -13.66 -9.38 -30.03
N LEU A 70 -13.46 -8.26 -30.67
CA LEU A 70 -14.51 -7.39 -31.19
C LEU A 70 -14.60 -7.51 -32.72
N ASP A 71 -15.80 -7.30 -33.25
CA ASP A 71 -16.06 -7.11 -34.67
C ASP A 71 -15.62 -5.71 -35.14
N GLU A 72 -15.61 -5.48 -36.45
CA GLU A 72 -15.29 -4.16 -37.07
C GLU A 72 -16.16 -3.02 -36.53
N ASN A 73 -17.36 -3.34 -36.05
CA ASN A 73 -18.30 -2.40 -35.47
C ASN A 73 -18.16 -2.25 -33.93
N GLY A 74 -17.13 -2.85 -33.31
CA GLY A 74 -16.91 -2.81 -31.86
C GLY A 74 -17.85 -3.71 -31.07
N ARG A 75 -18.53 -4.68 -31.70
CA ARG A 75 -19.42 -5.61 -31.02
C ARG A 75 -18.65 -6.83 -30.51
N PHE A 76 -19.04 -7.32 -29.36
CA PHE A 76 -18.48 -8.54 -28.77
C PHE A 76 -18.67 -9.75 -29.70
N LEU A 77 -17.59 -10.45 -30.01
CA LEU A 77 -17.59 -11.70 -30.76
C LEU A 77 -17.35 -12.91 -29.85
N SER A 78 -16.24 -12.94 -29.18
CA SER A 78 -15.86 -14.06 -28.31
C SER A 78 -14.83 -13.66 -27.28
N VAL A 79 -14.75 -14.41 -26.18
CA VAL A 79 -13.64 -14.35 -25.24
C VAL A 79 -12.44 -15.05 -25.87
N ILE A 80 -11.26 -14.47 -25.71
CA ILE A 80 -9.99 -15.07 -26.12
C ILE A 80 -9.43 -15.81 -24.92
N ASP A 81 -9.26 -17.11 -25.06
CA ASP A 81 -8.65 -17.95 -24.03
C ASP A 81 -7.13 -17.96 -24.26
N ASP A 82 -6.45 -17.02 -23.60
CA ASP A 82 -4.99 -16.87 -23.66
C ASP A 82 -4.43 -16.53 -22.28
N GLY A 83 -3.09 -16.46 -22.19
CA GLY A 83 -2.39 -16.10 -20.96
C GLY A 83 -2.84 -14.77 -20.35
N LEU A 84 -3.14 -13.77 -21.20
CA LEU A 84 -3.64 -12.49 -20.74
C LEU A 84 -5.02 -12.62 -20.08
N ASN A 85 -5.91 -13.39 -20.67
CA ASN A 85 -7.24 -13.64 -20.09
C ASN A 85 -7.13 -14.38 -18.76
N ASN A 86 -6.22 -15.34 -18.63
CA ASN A 86 -5.94 -16.02 -17.37
C ASN A 86 -5.42 -15.05 -16.30
N CYS A 87 -4.51 -14.12 -16.65
CA CYS A 87 -4.03 -13.08 -15.74
C CYS A 87 -5.15 -12.14 -15.28
N LEU A 88 -6.11 -11.83 -16.14
CA LEU A 88 -7.23 -10.94 -15.83
C LEU A 88 -8.35 -11.61 -15.02
N THR A 89 -8.52 -12.92 -15.14
CA THR A 89 -9.67 -13.63 -14.57
C THR A 89 -9.33 -14.53 -13.38
N LEU A 90 -8.14 -15.13 -13.39
CA LEU A 90 -7.75 -16.14 -12.40
C LEU A 90 -6.59 -15.65 -11.54
N GLU A 91 -5.42 -15.52 -12.13
CA GLU A 91 -4.15 -15.35 -11.41
C GLU A 91 -3.25 -14.36 -12.15
N ALA A 92 -3.07 -13.17 -11.58
CA ALA A 92 -2.30 -12.12 -12.20
C ALA A 92 -0.79 -12.36 -12.12
N ASN A 93 -0.35 -13.01 -11.05
CA ASN A 93 1.04 -13.42 -10.82
C ASN A 93 1.06 -14.58 -9.81
N VAL A 94 2.27 -15.12 -9.53
CA VAL A 94 2.48 -16.28 -8.65
C VAL A 94 1.90 -16.09 -7.24
N ASP A 95 1.81 -14.85 -6.76
CA ASP A 95 1.42 -14.51 -5.40
C ASP A 95 0.04 -13.83 -5.31
N GLN A 96 -0.57 -13.48 -6.45
CA GLN A 96 -1.79 -12.68 -6.46
C GLN A 96 -2.84 -13.22 -7.42
N THR A 97 -4.06 -13.31 -6.93
CA THR A 97 -5.23 -13.53 -7.79
C THR A 97 -5.52 -12.28 -8.62
N ALA A 98 -6.22 -12.43 -9.74
CA ALA A 98 -6.62 -11.33 -10.60
C ALA A 98 -7.38 -10.21 -9.84
N ARG A 99 -8.27 -10.60 -8.93
CA ARG A 99 -9.01 -9.64 -8.08
C ARG A 99 -8.13 -8.84 -7.13
N SER A 100 -7.20 -9.51 -6.46
CA SER A 100 -6.25 -8.86 -5.54
C SER A 100 -5.36 -7.89 -6.28
N PHE A 101 -4.91 -8.29 -7.48
CA PHE A 101 -4.12 -7.42 -8.34
C PHE A 101 -4.88 -6.16 -8.78
N VAL A 102 -6.11 -6.30 -9.26
CA VAL A 102 -6.94 -5.14 -9.64
C VAL A 102 -7.20 -4.23 -8.44
N GLN A 103 -7.43 -4.79 -7.26
CA GLN A 103 -7.61 -4.01 -6.04
C GLN A 103 -6.36 -3.18 -5.72
N ASP A 104 -5.18 -3.77 -5.78
CA ASP A 104 -3.91 -3.08 -5.52
C ASP A 104 -3.62 -1.99 -6.56
N VAL A 105 -3.91 -2.26 -7.83
CA VAL A 105 -3.82 -1.28 -8.92
C VAL A 105 -4.70 -0.07 -8.65
N VAL A 106 -5.95 -0.28 -8.26
CA VAL A 106 -6.90 0.80 -7.97
C VAL A 106 -6.46 1.61 -6.75
N ILE A 107 -6.03 0.95 -5.67
CA ILE A 107 -5.52 1.63 -4.47
C ILE A 107 -4.30 2.48 -4.82
N SER A 108 -3.35 1.92 -5.57
CA SER A 108 -2.14 2.63 -6.00
C SER A 108 -2.48 3.83 -6.89
N MET A 109 -3.46 3.68 -7.78
CA MET A 109 -3.92 4.77 -8.63
C MET A 109 -4.54 5.93 -7.83
N PHE A 110 -5.27 5.65 -6.75
CA PHE A 110 -5.80 6.68 -5.86
C PHE A 110 -4.73 7.33 -4.98
N ASP A 111 -3.73 6.56 -4.56
CA ASP A 111 -2.66 7.08 -3.67
C ASP A 111 -1.59 7.87 -4.46
N GLU A 112 -1.22 7.39 -5.65
CA GLU A 112 -0.12 7.96 -6.45
C GLU A 112 -0.61 8.79 -7.66
N GLY A 113 -1.90 8.71 -8.00
CA GLY A 113 -2.51 9.41 -9.14
C GLY A 113 -2.31 8.71 -10.49
N SER A 114 -1.35 7.79 -10.61
CA SER A 114 -1.10 6.99 -11.81
C SER A 114 -0.42 5.68 -11.44
N VAL A 115 -0.66 4.65 -12.24
CA VAL A 115 -0.04 3.34 -12.09
C VAL A 115 0.30 2.77 -13.46
N ALA A 116 1.43 2.09 -13.59
CA ALA A 116 1.81 1.37 -14.79
C ALA A 116 1.78 -0.14 -14.53
N ILE A 117 1.09 -0.86 -15.39
CA ILE A 117 1.09 -2.32 -15.39
C ILE A 117 2.09 -2.77 -16.45
N VAL A 118 3.13 -3.47 -16.03
CA VAL A 118 4.19 -3.93 -16.92
C VAL A 118 4.22 -5.46 -16.90
N PRO A 119 4.02 -6.12 -18.05
CA PRO A 119 4.21 -7.55 -18.14
C PRO A 119 5.71 -7.88 -17.96
N VAL A 120 5.99 -8.86 -17.12
CA VAL A 120 7.34 -9.35 -16.88
C VAL A 120 7.39 -10.81 -17.30
N ASP A 121 8.22 -11.12 -18.30
CA ASP A 121 8.53 -12.51 -18.63
C ASP A 121 9.36 -13.12 -17.51
N THR A 122 8.76 -14.01 -16.75
CA THR A 122 9.48 -14.85 -15.81
C THR A 122 9.85 -16.14 -16.50
N THR A 123 11.13 -16.50 -16.46
CA THR A 123 11.63 -17.82 -16.95
C THR A 123 11.14 -18.99 -16.10
N THR A 124 10.30 -18.74 -15.13
CA THR A 124 9.68 -19.72 -14.26
C THR A 124 8.31 -20.08 -14.83
N ASP A 125 8.30 -20.78 -15.96
CA ASP A 125 7.12 -21.48 -16.42
C ASP A 125 7.04 -22.80 -15.63
N PRO A 126 6.01 -23.03 -14.83
CA PRO A 126 5.89 -24.25 -14.02
C PRO A 126 5.41 -25.47 -14.83
N ASN A 127 5.30 -25.38 -16.17
CA ASN A 127 4.93 -26.50 -17.04
C ASN A 127 6.10 -26.97 -17.90
#